data_36dc60bfbca9ff9d12d1bfa95410a3d8
#
_entry.id   36dc60bfbca9ff9d12d1bfa95410a3d8
#
_cell.length_a   1.000
_cell.length_b   1.000
_cell.length_c   1.000
_cell.angle_alpha   90.00
_cell.angle_beta   90.00
_cell.angle_gamma   90.00
#
_symmetry.space_group_name_H-M   'P 1'
#
loop_
_entity.id
_entity.type
_entity.pdbx_description
1 polymer ?
#
loop_
_entity_poly.entity_id
_entity_poly.type
_entity_poly.pdbx_seq_one_letter_code
_entity_poly.pdbx_strand_id
1 'polypeptide(L)'
;MNDSRFSFDNIQVSVVLTLLCPGCKHSWTEEFIAEKYKSSLRNCGYDFSIEHINIVPALPSDISFTDDLELISPIGKQIYTQSLKAEVEKLNHLAGIGYRKALEFLIKDFLIATNSDEKTKIEKMPLKQVIKTYIEDENLKTFALATAYIGNDETHYTRRHNDKDLQDLKKYLKGVIHYIEMQLQFLDAQGLVSR
;
A
#
# COMPACT_ATOMS: atom_id res chain seq x y z
N MET A 1 -20.31 57.30 -6.50
CA MET A 1 -20.70 56.34 -5.44
C MET A 1 -20.98 55.03 -6.13
N ASN A 2 -19.97 54.14 -6.22
CA ASN A 2 -20.13 52.80 -6.76
C ASN A 2 -20.37 51.86 -5.61
N ASP A 3 -21.63 51.43 -5.50
CA ASP A 3 -22.09 50.44 -4.53
C ASP A 3 -21.70 49.07 -5.09
N SER A 4 -20.53 48.57 -4.73
CA SER A 4 -20.11 47.20 -5.04
C SER A 4 -20.85 46.26 -4.06
N ARG A 5 -22.06 45.87 -4.46
CA ARG A 5 -22.79 44.77 -3.78
C ARG A 5 -21.98 43.50 -3.97
N PHE A 6 -21.34 43.06 -2.93
CA PHE A 6 -20.86 41.69 -2.85
C PHE A 6 -22.11 40.78 -2.93
N SER A 7 -22.25 40.10 -4.07
CA SER A 7 -23.26 39.06 -4.24
C SER A 7 -22.75 37.82 -3.44
N PHE A 8 -23.44 37.51 -2.36
CA PHE A 8 -23.19 36.27 -1.58
C PHE A 8 -23.89 35.06 -2.23
N ASP A 9 -24.17 35.11 -3.51
CA ASP A 9 -25.11 34.18 -4.17
C ASP A 9 -24.47 32.84 -4.60
N ASN A 10 -23.17 32.64 -4.43
CA ASN A 10 -22.48 31.35 -4.75
C ASN A 10 -21.51 30.99 -3.64
N ILE A 11 -22.01 30.50 -2.53
CA ILE A 11 -21.13 29.87 -1.54
C ILE A 11 -21.04 28.38 -1.89
N GLN A 12 -19.85 27.97 -2.31
CA GLN A 12 -19.49 26.58 -2.53
C GLN A 12 -18.78 26.05 -1.29
N VAL A 13 -19.25 24.94 -0.75
CA VAL A 13 -18.68 24.30 0.45
C VAL A 13 -18.26 22.90 0.09
N SER A 14 -16.99 22.57 0.35
CA SER A 14 -16.52 21.19 0.27
C SER A 14 -16.87 20.46 1.57
N VAL A 15 -17.53 19.30 1.43
CA VAL A 15 -17.91 18.43 2.54
C VAL A 15 -17.19 17.11 2.36
N VAL A 16 -16.47 16.70 3.40
CA VAL A 16 -15.75 15.43 3.43
C VAL A 16 -16.35 14.55 4.51
N LEU A 17 -16.88 13.40 4.13
CA LEU A 17 -17.47 12.41 5.03
C LEU A 17 -16.57 11.17 5.09
N THR A 18 -16.14 10.79 6.29
CA THR A 18 -15.47 9.52 6.51
C THR A 18 -16.49 8.52 7.05
N LEU A 19 -16.69 7.45 6.30
CA LEU A 19 -17.63 6.38 6.61
C LEU A 19 -16.90 5.12 7.05
N LEU A 20 -17.46 4.36 7.97
CA LEU A 20 -16.92 3.13 8.50
C LEU A 20 -17.90 1.97 8.30
N CYS A 21 -17.47 0.91 7.64
CA CYS A 21 -18.28 -0.31 7.54
C CYS A 21 -18.35 -1.01 8.92
N PRO A 22 -19.53 -1.20 9.49
CA PRO A 22 -19.66 -1.85 10.80
C PRO A 22 -19.26 -3.33 10.78
N GLY A 23 -19.36 -4.00 9.63
CA GLY A 23 -19.03 -5.41 9.49
C GLY A 23 -17.53 -5.68 9.36
N CYS A 24 -16.89 -5.11 8.32
CA CYS A 24 -15.47 -5.36 8.03
C CYS A 24 -14.51 -4.29 8.58
N LYS A 25 -15.04 -3.26 9.27
CA LYS A 25 -14.27 -2.13 9.81
C LYS A 25 -13.50 -1.31 8.76
N HIS A 26 -13.83 -1.51 7.49
CA HIS A 26 -13.28 -0.71 6.41
C HIS A 26 -13.81 0.71 6.48
N SER A 27 -12.96 1.70 6.33
CA SER A 27 -13.35 3.11 6.23
C SER A 27 -13.10 3.62 4.81
N TRP A 28 -13.95 4.52 4.36
CA TRP A 28 -13.77 5.25 3.11
C TRP A 28 -14.20 6.70 3.30
N THR A 29 -13.72 7.56 2.43
CA THR A 29 -14.03 8.98 2.47
C THR A 29 -14.75 9.37 1.20
N GLU A 30 -15.87 10.05 1.36
CA GLU A 30 -16.65 10.61 0.27
C GLU A 30 -16.54 12.14 0.28
N GLU A 31 -16.25 12.70 -0.87
CA GLU A 31 -16.13 14.15 -1.07
C GLU A 31 -17.32 14.66 -1.87
N PHE A 32 -17.94 15.72 -1.36
CA PHE A 32 -19.09 16.38 -1.98
C PHE A 32 -18.79 17.87 -2.12
N ILE A 33 -19.33 18.49 -3.17
CA ILE A 33 -19.51 19.94 -3.23
C ILE A 33 -20.97 20.25 -2.98
N ALA A 34 -21.22 21.11 -2.02
CA ALA A 34 -22.52 21.70 -1.76
C ALA A 34 -22.54 23.14 -2.25
N GLU A 35 -23.44 23.46 -3.17
CA GLU A 35 -23.67 24.81 -3.66
C GLU A 35 -24.96 25.35 -3.08
N LYS A 36 -24.88 26.53 -2.46
CA LYS A 36 -26.02 27.24 -1.93
C LYS A 36 -26.64 28.04 -3.03
N TYR A 37 -27.96 27.87 -3.24
CA TYR A 37 -28.71 28.69 -4.17
C TYR A 37 -30.00 29.24 -3.54
N LYS A 38 -30.50 30.32 -4.10
CA LYS A 38 -31.75 30.94 -3.63
C LYS A 38 -32.93 30.11 -4.03
N SER A 39 -33.70 29.62 -3.05
CA SER A 39 -34.90 28.82 -3.32
C SER A 39 -35.96 29.66 -4.01
N SER A 40 -36.45 29.18 -5.13
CA SER A 40 -37.61 29.80 -5.84
C SER A 40 -38.96 29.48 -5.18
N LEU A 41 -38.99 28.51 -4.26
CA LEU A 41 -40.19 27.99 -3.64
C LEU A 41 -40.50 28.60 -2.27
N ARG A 42 -39.55 29.34 -1.68
CA ARG A 42 -39.73 29.97 -0.36
C ARG A 42 -39.26 31.42 -0.40
N ASN A 43 -40.10 32.33 0.08
CA ASN A 43 -39.82 33.77 0.03
C ASN A 43 -38.57 34.25 0.83
N CYS A 44 -37.88 33.40 1.57
CA CYS A 44 -36.69 33.70 2.37
C CYS A 44 -35.84 32.48 2.69
N GLY A 45 -35.78 31.47 1.81
CA GLY A 45 -35.01 30.26 2.04
C GLY A 45 -33.86 30.08 1.03
N TYR A 46 -32.85 29.32 1.46
CA TYR A 46 -31.80 28.82 0.60
C TYR A 46 -31.90 27.30 0.56
N ASP A 47 -31.68 26.74 -0.61
CA ASP A 47 -31.53 25.31 -0.82
C ASP A 47 -30.08 25.00 -1.18
N PHE A 48 -29.69 23.74 -1.12
CA PHE A 48 -28.37 23.27 -1.47
C PHE A 48 -28.49 22.20 -2.56
N SER A 49 -27.69 22.34 -3.60
CA SER A 49 -27.39 21.23 -4.48
C SER A 49 -26.15 20.54 -3.95
N ILE A 50 -26.16 19.21 -3.89
CA ILE A 50 -25.03 18.40 -3.43
C ILE A 50 -24.59 17.56 -4.62
N GLU A 51 -23.36 17.76 -5.04
CA GLU A 51 -22.72 16.96 -6.08
C GLU A 51 -21.65 16.06 -5.45
N HIS A 52 -21.74 14.77 -5.73
CA HIS A 52 -20.71 13.81 -5.32
C HIS A 52 -19.53 13.91 -6.28
N ILE A 53 -18.32 14.19 -5.75
CA ILE A 53 -17.11 14.41 -6.55
C ILE A 53 -16.26 13.15 -6.58
N ASN A 54 -16.00 12.56 -5.43
CA ASN A 54 -15.01 11.49 -5.32
C ASN A 54 -15.32 10.57 -4.15
N ILE A 55 -14.99 9.29 -4.32
CA ILE A 55 -14.90 8.33 -3.23
C ILE A 55 -13.43 8.00 -3.07
N VAL A 56 -12.84 8.38 -1.95
CA VAL A 56 -11.49 7.96 -1.58
C VAL A 56 -11.64 6.78 -0.64
N PRO A 57 -11.45 5.55 -1.11
CA PRO A 57 -11.46 4.41 -0.22
C PRO A 57 -10.31 4.58 0.75
N ALA A 58 -10.59 4.50 2.05
CA ALA A 58 -9.53 4.28 3.01
C ALA A 58 -8.80 3.00 2.59
N LEU A 59 -7.48 3.05 2.59
CA LEU A 59 -6.69 1.87 2.26
C LEU A 59 -7.13 0.73 3.17
N PRO A 60 -7.47 -0.44 2.63
CA PRO A 60 -7.69 -1.61 3.46
C PRO A 60 -6.47 -1.78 4.37
N SER A 61 -6.69 -1.98 5.65
CA SER A 61 -5.63 -2.43 6.57
C SER A 61 -5.30 -3.89 6.21
N ASP A 62 -4.57 -4.06 5.13
CA ASP A 62 -4.32 -5.38 4.54
C ASP A 62 -3.19 -6.10 5.27
N ILE A 63 -2.15 -5.35 5.65
CA ILE A 63 -1.06 -5.78 6.55
C ILE A 63 -0.63 -4.56 7.37
N SER A 64 -0.48 -4.74 8.67
CA SER A 64 0.29 -3.84 9.52
C SER A 64 1.73 -4.33 9.54
N PHE A 65 2.66 -3.50 9.12
CA PHE A 65 4.09 -3.76 9.33
C PHE A 65 4.40 -3.57 10.82
N THR A 66 5.17 -4.48 11.39
CA THR A 66 5.70 -4.29 12.75
C THR A 66 6.70 -3.14 12.77
N ASP A 67 6.88 -2.52 13.94
CA ASP A 67 7.82 -1.39 14.10
C ASP A 67 9.25 -1.79 13.69
N ASP A 68 9.67 -3.00 14.00
CA ASP A 68 10.99 -3.53 13.62
C ASP A 68 11.15 -3.64 12.10
N LEU A 69 10.15 -4.17 11.40
CA LEU A 69 10.20 -4.27 9.94
C LEU A 69 10.14 -2.89 9.28
N GLU A 70 9.34 -1.97 9.84
CA GLU A 70 9.27 -0.59 9.37
C GLU A 70 10.61 0.14 9.54
N LEU A 71 11.32 -0.12 10.63
CA LEU A 71 12.62 0.46 10.91
C LEU A 71 13.68 0.00 9.90
N ILE A 72 13.70 -1.29 9.56
CA ILE A 72 14.72 -1.84 8.63
C ILE A 72 14.41 -1.60 7.16
N SER A 73 13.11 -1.54 6.77
CA SER A 73 12.70 -1.37 5.37
C SER A 73 11.59 -0.31 5.21
N PRO A 74 11.87 0.96 5.55
CA PRO A 74 10.88 2.03 5.43
C PRO A 74 10.45 2.28 3.98
N ILE A 75 11.38 2.16 3.03
CA ILE A 75 11.09 2.29 1.60
C ILE A 75 10.27 1.09 1.10
N GLY A 76 10.57 -0.12 1.57
CA GLY A 76 9.79 -1.32 1.25
C GLY A 76 8.33 -1.18 1.69
N LYS A 77 8.08 -0.68 2.90
CA LYS A 77 6.74 -0.33 3.40
C LYS A 77 6.07 0.73 2.53
N GLN A 78 6.78 1.80 2.21
CA GLN A 78 6.23 2.88 1.39
C GLN A 78 5.78 2.37 0.01
N ILE A 79 6.61 1.57 -0.66
CA ILE A 79 6.29 1.00 -1.97
C ILE A 79 5.10 0.04 -1.86
N TYR A 80 5.05 -0.81 -0.83
CA TYR A 80 3.91 -1.70 -0.58
C TYR A 80 2.61 -0.91 -0.43
N THR A 81 2.63 0.15 0.38
CA THR A 81 1.46 1.02 0.60
C THR A 81 1.01 1.72 -0.69
N GLN A 82 1.94 2.20 -1.51
CA GLN A 82 1.62 2.79 -2.82
C GLN A 82 1.04 1.76 -3.78
N SER A 83 1.53 0.52 -3.75
CA SER A 83 1.01 -0.58 -4.56
C SER A 83 -0.42 -0.95 -4.15
N LEU A 84 -0.69 -0.93 -2.85
CA LEU A 84 -2.03 -1.15 -2.31
C LEU A 84 -3.01 -0.04 -2.75
N LYS A 85 -2.56 1.22 -2.78
CA LYS A 85 -3.36 2.33 -3.33
C LYS A 85 -3.68 2.10 -4.81
N ALA A 86 -2.67 1.76 -5.60
CA ALA A 86 -2.86 1.47 -7.03
C ALA A 86 -3.84 0.30 -7.25
N GLU A 87 -3.78 -0.75 -6.42
CA GLU A 87 -4.72 -1.88 -6.48
C GLU A 87 -6.16 -1.43 -6.18
N VAL A 88 -6.36 -0.61 -5.15
CA VAL A 88 -7.67 -0.06 -4.78
C VAL A 88 -8.26 0.76 -5.94
N GLU A 89 -7.43 1.53 -6.62
CA GLU A 89 -7.80 2.30 -7.81
C GLU A 89 -7.90 1.44 -9.10
N LYS A 90 -7.80 0.10 -8.97
CA LYS A 90 -7.84 -0.86 -10.09
C LYS A 90 -6.72 -0.69 -11.12
N LEU A 91 -5.63 -0.05 -10.73
CA LEU A 91 -4.41 0.09 -11.52
C LEU A 91 -3.52 -1.16 -11.36
N ASN A 92 -4.05 -2.33 -11.70
CA ASN A 92 -3.48 -3.63 -11.36
C ASN A 92 -2.06 -3.84 -11.89
N HIS A 93 -1.75 -3.34 -13.09
CA HIS A 93 -0.40 -3.43 -13.65
C HIS A 93 0.62 -2.64 -12.83
N LEU A 94 0.26 -1.41 -12.37
CA LEU A 94 1.12 -0.62 -11.51
C LEU A 94 1.27 -1.24 -10.12
N ALA A 95 0.18 -1.78 -9.58
CA ALA A 95 0.19 -2.50 -8.31
C ALA A 95 1.13 -3.71 -8.36
N GLY A 96 1.08 -4.51 -9.42
CA GLY A 96 1.93 -5.69 -9.60
C GLY A 96 3.42 -5.35 -9.66
N ILE A 97 3.78 -4.33 -10.45
CA ILE A 97 5.15 -3.80 -10.52
C ILE A 97 5.61 -3.31 -9.14
N GLY A 98 4.74 -2.58 -8.45
CA GLY A 98 5.02 -2.05 -7.12
C GLY A 98 5.24 -3.15 -6.07
N TYR A 99 4.37 -4.15 -6.00
CA TYR A 99 4.55 -5.29 -5.09
C TYR A 99 5.83 -6.08 -5.37
N ARG A 100 6.18 -6.25 -6.66
CA ARG A 100 7.46 -6.84 -7.04
C ARG A 100 8.65 -6.01 -6.54
N LYS A 101 8.54 -4.69 -6.61
CA LYS A 101 9.57 -3.77 -6.12
C LYS A 101 9.64 -3.78 -4.59
N ALA A 102 8.50 -3.82 -3.90
CA ALA A 102 8.44 -3.96 -2.44
C ALA A 102 9.14 -5.24 -1.96
N LEU A 103 8.90 -6.38 -2.61
CA LEU A 103 9.61 -7.64 -2.31
C LEU A 103 11.12 -7.45 -2.36
N GLU A 104 11.64 -6.76 -3.37
CA GLU A 104 13.09 -6.56 -3.52
C GLU A 104 13.69 -5.78 -2.35
N PHE A 105 13.02 -4.70 -1.91
CA PHE A 105 13.47 -3.93 -0.75
C PHE A 105 13.36 -4.76 0.52
N LEU A 106 12.22 -5.37 0.80
CA LEU A 106 12.01 -6.15 2.02
C LEU A 106 13.05 -7.26 2.19
N ILE A 107 13.33 -8.02 1.13
CA ILE A 107 14.34 -9.10 1.18
C ILE A 107 15.75 -8.55 1.35
N LYS A 108 16.14 -7.54 0.56
CA LYS A 108 17.50 -6.99 0.62
C LYS A 108 17.75 -6.28 1.95
N ASP A 109 16.82 -5.48 2.42
CA ASP A 109 16.95 -4.74 3.68
C ASP A 109 17.03 -5.69 4.88
N PHE A 110 16.18 -6.74 4.91
CA PHE A 110 16.26 -7.79 5.92
C PHE A 110 17.64 -8.50 5.92
N LEU A 111 18.12 -8.91 4.74
CA LEU A 111 19.40 -9.59 4.62
C LEU A 111 20.58 -8.69 4.97
N ILE A 112 20.52 -7.40 4.66
CA ILE A 112 21.54 -6.43 5.05
C ILE A 112 21.52 -6.21 6.56
N ALA A 113 20.35 -6.17 7.18
CA ALA A 113 20.22 -6.03 8.64
C ALA A 113 20.82 -7.24 9.38
N THR A 114 20.72 -8.44 8.79
CA THR A 114 21.25 -9.69 9.39
C THR A 114 22.67 -10.05 8.93
N ASN A 115 23.17 -9.47 7.82
CA ASN A 115 24.47 -9.76 7.21
C ASN A 115 25.18 -8.46 6.79
N SER A 116 25.48 -7.59 7.73
CA SER A 116 25.99 -6.23 7.47
C SER A 116 27.25 -6.19 6.60
N ASP A 117 28.14 -7.20 6.74
CA ASP A 117 29.41 -7.28 6.01
C ASP A 117 29.22 -7.55 4.50
N GLU A 118 28.07 -8.11 4.11
CA GLU A 118 27.75 -8.44 2.72
C GLU A 118 26.90 -7.35 2.03
N LYS A 119 26.63 -6.22 2.69
CA LYS A 119 25.76 -5.14 2.21
C LYS A 119 25.99 -4.78 0.74
N THR A 120 27.21 -4.44 0.38
CA THR A 120 27.55 -3.96 -0.98
C THR A 120 27.28 -5.03 -2.06
N LYS A 121 27.43 -6.30 -1.72
CA LYS A 121 27.14 -7.42 -2.64
C LYS A 121 25.65 -7.61 -2.78
N ILE A 122 24.89 -7.61 -1.68
CA ILE A 122 23.44 -7.77 -1.66
C ILE A 122 22.77 -6.65 -2.46
N GLU A 123 23.19 -5.39 -2.28
CA GLU A 123 22.62 -4.24 -2.99
C GLU A 123 22.74 -4.38 -4.52
N LYS A 124 23.89 -4.83 -5.02
CA LYS A 124 24.19 -4.89 -6.46
C LYS A 124 23.66 -6.17 -7.14
N MET A 125 23.39 -7.21 -6.36
CA MET A 125 23.00 -8.52 -6.88
C MET A 125 21.54 -8.53 -7.33
N PRO A 126 21.20 -9.19 -8.47
CA PRO A 126 19.81 -9.40 -8.86
C PRO A 126 19.00 -10.15 -7.79
N LEU A 127 17.74 -9.75 -7.55
CA LEU A 127 16.92 -10.31 -6.47
C LEU A 127 16.88 -11.85 -6.46
N LYS A 128 16.66 -12.48 -7.61
CA LYS A 128 16.63 -13.96 -7.70
C LYS A 128 17.92 -14.61 -7.21
N GLN A 129 19.04 -13.98 -7.48
CA GLN A 129 20.36 -14.48 -7.03
C GLN A 129 20.52 -14.23 -5.53
N VAL A 130 20.13 -13.07 -5.02
CA VAL A 130 20.10 -12.77 -3.57
C VAL A 130 19.31 -13.83 -2.83
N ILE A 131 18.08 -14.12 -3.25
CA ILE A 131 17.21 -15.12 -2.62
C ILE A 131 17.91 -16.49 -2.58
N LYS A 132 18.52 -16.92 -3.68
CA LYS A 132 19.17 -18.22 -3.75
C LYS A 132 20.45 -18.34 -2.93
N THR A 133 21.19 -17.23 -2.80
CA THR A 133 22.52 -17.22 -2.17
C THR A 133 22.43 -17.01 -0.67
N TYR A 134 21.53 -16.13 -0.19
CA TYR A 134 21.52 -15.67 1.20
C TYR A 134 20.35 -16.19 2.03
N ILE A 135 19.28 -16.70 1.40
CA ILE A 135 18.17 -17.26 2.16
C ILE A 135 18.39 -18.76 2.32
N GLU A 136 18.68 -19.18 3.55
CA GLU A 136 18.87 -20.59 3.92
C GLU A 136 17.55 -21.30 4.17
N ASP A 137 16.58 -20.61 4.82
CA ASP A 137 15.27 -21.19 5.10
C ASP A 137 14.46 -21.43 3.82
N GLU A 138 14.09 -22.70 3.60
CA GLU A 138 13.40 -23.13 2.38
C GLU A 138 11.96 -22.60 2.27
N ASN A 139 11.29 -22.28 3.39
CA ASN A 139 9.94 -21.72 3.36
C ASN A 139 9.99 -20.26 2.87
N LEU A 140 10.87 -19.44 3.48
CA LEU A 140 11.08 -18.06 3.02
C LEU A 140 11.56 -18.02 1.58
N LYS A 141 12.53 -18.87 1.23
CA LYS A 141 13.04 -18.99 -0.15
C LYS A 141 11.93 -19.29 -1.14
N THR A 142 11.05 -20.24 -0.81
CA THR A 142 9.92 -20.63 -1.64
C THR A 142 8.94 -19.47 -1.84
N PHE A 143 8.51 -18.80 -0.77
CA PHE A 143 7.63 -17.64 -0.87
C PHE A 143 8.25 -16.51 -1.68
N ALA A 144 9.52 -16.18 -1.40
CA ALA A 144 10.23 -15.11 -2.09
C ALA A 144 10.41 -15.39 -3.60
N LEU A 145 10.76 -16.64 -3.97
CA LEU A 145 10.89 -17.03 -5.38
C LEU A 145 9.53 -17.04 -6.08
N ALA A 146 8.48 -17.56 -5.45
CA ALA A 146 7.13 -17.57 -6.02
C ALA A 146 6.64 -16.13 -6.28
N THR A 147 6.80 -15.24 -5.28
CA THR A 147 6.48 -13.81 -5.43
C THR A 147 7.30 -13.16 -6.55
N ALA A 148 8.60 -13.44 -6.61
CA ALA A 148 9.48 -12.90 -7.64
C ALA A 148 9.10 -13.38 -9.05
N TYR A 149 8.66 -14.63 -9.22
CA TYR A 149 8.28 -15.17 -10.52
C TYR A 149 6.99 -14.51 -11.03
N ILE A 150 5.93 -14.43 -10.20
CA ILE A 150 4.68 -13.77 -10.59
C ILE A 150 4.94 -12.27 -10.82
N GLY A 151 5.70 -11.62 -9.93
CA GLY A 151 6.02 -10.21 -10.07
C GLY A 151 6.85 -9.89 -11.33
N ASN A 152 7.67 -10.81 -11.82
CA ASN A 152 8.35 -10.64 -13.11
C ASN A 152 7.37 -10.66 -14.30
N ASP A 153 6.30 -11.46 -14.22
CA ASP A 153 5.26 -11.48 -15.24
C ASP A 153 4.49 -10.15 -15.32
N GLU A 154 4.44 -9.38 -14.24
CA GLU A 154 3.86 -8.02 -14.23
C GLU A 154 4.80 -6.97 -14.86
N THR A 155 6.10 -7.26 -14.98
CA THR A 155 7.10 -6.33 -15.53
C THR A 155 7.49 -6.65 -16.98
N HIS A 156 7.19 -7.85 -17.47
CA HIS A 156 7.57 -8.30 -18.79
C HIS A 156 6.38 -8.44 -19.74
N TYR A 157 6.61 -8.24 -21.03
CA TYR A 157 5.58 -8.38 -22.06
C TYR A 157 5.02 -9.81 -22.12
N THR A 158 5.87 -10.81 -21.94
CA THR A 158 5.45 -12.23 -21.98
C THR A 158 5.31 -12.77 -20.57
N ARG A 159 4.10 -13.18 -20.21
CA ARG A 159 3.81 -13.88 -18.97
C ARG A 159 4.18 -15.36 -19.10
N ARG A 160 4.76 -15.93 -18.02
CA ARG A 160 5.10 -17.36 -17.93
C ARG A 160 4.15 -18.13 -17.04
N HIS A 161 3.50 -17.45 -16.08
CA HIS A 161 2.59 -18.03 -15.09
C HIS A 161 1.18 -17.46 -15.32
N ASN A 162 0.54 -17.86 -16.43
CA ASN A 162 -0.77 -17.34 -16.84
C ASN A 162 -1.92 -17.79 -15.92
N ASP A 163 -1.68 -18.81 -15.08
CA ASP A 163 -2.60 -19.33 -14.07
C ASP A 163 -2.52 -18.53 -12.74
N LYS A 164 -1.61 -17.56 -12.63
CA LYS A 164 -1.39 -16.73 -11.46
C LYS A 164 -1.76 -15.28 -11.72
N ASP A 165 -2.28 -14.62 -10.69
CA ASP A 165 -2.72 -13.23 -10.75
C ASP A 165 -2.10 -12.35 -9.66
N LEU A 166 -2.54 -11.10 -9.60
CA LEU A 166 -2.11 -10.11 -8.62
C LEU A 166 -2.40 -10.57 -7.17
N GLN A 167 -3.50 -11.30 -6.96
CA GLN A 167 -3.87 -11.77 -5.62
C GLN A 167 -2.95 -12.91 -5.16
N ASP A 168 -2.53 -13.79 -6.08
CA ASP A 168 -1.53 -14.81 -5.79
C ASP A 168 -0.18 -14.17 -5.42
N LEU A 169 0.27 -13.16 -6.20
CA LEU A 169 1.48 -12.39 -5.91
C LEU A 169 1.42 -11.79 -4.51
N LYS A 170 0.33 -11.09 -4.20
CA LYS A 170 0.10 -10.44 -2.91
C LYS A 170 0.05 -11.45 -1.76
N LYS A 171 -0.62 -12.58 -1.96
CA LYS A 171 -0.68 -13.68 -0.99
C LYS A 171 0.70 -14.19 -0.60
N TYR A 172 1.57 -14.44 -1.60
CA TYR A 172 2.93 -14.92 -1.32
C TYR A 172 3.83 -13.83 -0.73
N LEU A 173 3.67 -12.57 -1.16
CA LEU A 173 4.37 -11.45 -0.57
C LEU A 173 4.03 -11.27 0.92
N LYS A 174 2.75 -11.46 1.29
CA LYS A 174 2.33 -11.50 2.70
C LYS A 174 3.05 -12.60 3.48
N GLY A 175 3.20 -13.76 2.89
CA GLY A 175 3.99 -14.85 3.48
C GLY A 175 5.44 -14.45 3.75
N VAL A 176 6.08 -13.73 2.81
CA VAL A 176 7.44 -13.18 3.00
C VAL A 176 7.47 -12.19 4.16
N ILE A 177 6.52 -11.25 4.21
CA ILE A 177 6.45 -10.22 5.26
C ILE A 177 6.33 -10.88 6.63
N HIS A 178 5.36 -11.74 6.84
CA HIS A 178 5.16 -12.43 8.13
C HIS A 178 6.36 -13.28 8.53
N TYR A 179 7.03 -13.90 7.56
CA TYR A 179 8.23 -14.67 7.86
C TYR A 179 9.38 -13.77 8.34
N ILE A 180 9.60 -12.64 7.68
CA ILE A 180 10.63 -11.68 8.10
C ILE A 180 10.32 -11.14 9.50
N GLU A 181 9.08 -10.76 9.77
CA GLU A 181 8.63 -10.27 11.08
C GLU A 181 8.87 -11.33 12.17
N MET A 182 8.52 -12.58 11.91
CA MET A 182 8.81 -13.69 12.83
C MET A 182 10.31 -13.85 13.08
N GLN A 183 11.15 -13.73 12.06
CA GLN A 183 12.61 -13.82 12.21
C GLN A 183 13.17 -12.66 13.04
N LEU A 184 12.67 -11.44 12.86
CA LEU A 184 13.08 -10.28 13.67
C LEU A 184 12.72 -10.47 15.14
N GLN A 185 11.51 -10.95 15.43
CA GLN A 185 11.08 -11.30 16.79
C GLN A 185 11.93 -12.41 17.40
N PHE A 186 12.31 -13.41 16.59
CA PHE A 186 13.17 -14.49 17.05
C PHE A 186 14.57 -13.99 17.41
N LEU A 187 15.17 -13.09 16.62
CA LEU A 187 16.47 -12.49 16.91
C LEU A 187 16.43 -11.65 18.21
N ASP A 188 15.37 -10.91 18.45
CA ASP A 188 15.17 -10.17 19.70
C ASP A 188 15.11 -11.15 20.91
N ALA A 189 14.29 -12.20 20.78
CA ALA A 189 14.16 -13.23 21.82
C ALA A 189 15.49 -13.94 22.11
N GLN A 190 16.31 -14.25 21.08
CA GLN A 190 17.65 -14.80 21.27
C GLN A 190 18.55 -13.86 22.08
N GLY A 191 18.49 -12.56 21.81
CA GLY A 191 19.23 -11.55 22.56
C GLY A 191 18.87 -11.51 24.05
N LEU A 192 17.63 -11.86 24.41
CA LEU A 192 17.19 -11.98 25.80
C LEU A 192 17.69 -13.26 26.46
N VAL A 193 17.62 -14.40 25.76
CA VAL A 193 17.99 -15.73 26.31
C VAL A 193 19.51 -15.89 26.48
N SER A 194 20.30 -15.17 25.67
CA SER A 194 21.78 -15.25 25.70
C SER A 194 22.45 -14.32 26.72
N ARG A 195 21.67 -13.59 27.51
CA ARG A 195 22.13 -12.73 28.64
C ARG A 195 22.19 -13.52 29.94
#